data_8c3a485083e0f999df99cccda2575d90
#
_entry.id   8c3a485083e0f999df99cccda2575d90
#
_cell.length_a   1.000
_cell.length_b   1.000
_cell.length_c   1.000
_cell.angle_alpha   90.00
_cell.angle_beta   90.00
_cell.angle_gamma   90.00
#
_symmetry.space_group_name_H-M   'P 1'
#
loop_
_entity.id
_entity.type
_entity.pdbx_description
1 polymer ?
#
loop_
_entity_poly.entity_id
_entity_poly.type
_entity_poly.pdbx_seq_one_letter_code
_entity_poly.pdbx_strand_id
1 'polypeptide(L)'
;MNRPVRRGAALAASAAALAAGLAACSLSGGTTAATGGTVILVTHDSFALSDGLLESFTEQTGYAVKLVAPGDGGALVNQLILTKDSPLGDAVYGIDNTFSSRAVDEGVLAAYTSPDAVAGMDTADGHLTAIDQGDVCLNVDHQWFAANGVAEPTTFEELVDPAYEDLLVVTNPATSSPGLAFLLATIGHFGETGWQEYWRGLLRNGLLITEGWSDAYYVDFSGSEGAGPRPIVLSYSSSPAAEVGDDGVARTGNVEATCVRQVEYAGVLAGAANPEGAKALVDFLLSDAVQADIPGSMYMYPVTDVDLPAAWVEHAPLAADPITLDPAAIAANRTAWLEEWAALLG
;
A
#
# COMPACT_ATOMS: atom_id res chain seq x y z
N MET A 1 -28.95 -47.45 -59.75
CA MET A 1 -29.70 -48.69 -59.90
C MET A 1 -29.77 -49.38 -58.56
N ASN A 2 -30.96 -49.58 -58.13
CA ASN A 2 -31.57 -50.62 -57.27
C ASN A 2 -31.08 -50.80 -55.82
N ARG A 3 -31.95 -50.42 -54.98
CA ARG A 3 -32.37 -51.00 -53.69
C ARG A 3 -32.63 -52.52 -53.79
N PRO A 4 -32.95 -53.32 -52.71
CA PRO A 4 -33.64 -53.00 -51.43
C PRO A 4 -33.13 -53.75 -50.16
N VAL A 5 -33.41 -53.31 -48.97
CA VAL A 5 -34.49 -53.59 -47.97
C VAL A 5 -34.57 -55.05 -47.45
N ARG A 6 -34.48 -55.17 -46.09
CA ARG A 6 -35.43 -55.82 -45.13
C ARG A 6 -34.68 -56.24 -43.86
N ARG A 7 -35.04 -55.63 -42.67
CA ARG A 7 -36.06 -56.00 -41.66
C ARG A 7 -35.83 -57.37 -40.96
N GLY A 8 -35.79 -57.20 -39.64
CA GLY A 8 -36.46 -58.07 -38.69
C GLY A 8 -35.73 -58.27 -37.38
N ALA A 9 -36.14 -57.56 -36.32
CA ALA A 9 -36.89 -58.05 -35.15
C ALA A 9 -36.11 -58.96 -34.18
N ALA A 10 -35.77 -58.40 -33.00
CA ALA A 10 -36.37 -58.52 -31.67
C ALA A 10 -36.12 -59.79 -30.87
N LEU A 11 -35.69 -59.66 -29.67
CA LEU A 11 -36.11 -60.19 -28.35
C LEU A 11 -34.95 -60.30 -27.39
N ALA A 12 -34.85 -59.46 -26.40
CA ALA A 12 -35.31 -59.59 -25.00
C ALA A 12 -34.41 -60.45 -24.07
N ALA A 13 -33.99 -59.77 -23.02
CA ALA A 13 -33.84 -60.20 -21.62
C ALA A 13 -32.58 -61.02 -21.22
N SER A 14 -31.75 -60.48 -20.36
CA SER A 14 -31.71 -60.83 -18.93
C SER A 14 -30.54 -60.11 -18.21
N ALA A 15 -30.84 -59.61 -17.04
CA ALA A 15 -29.98 -58.94 -16.10
C ALA A 15 -28.92 -59.86 -15.49
N ALA A 16 -27.73 -59.34 -15.25
CA ALA A 16 -26.89 -59.75 -14.11
C ALA A 16 -25.93 -58.61 -13.74
N ALA A 17 -26.09 -58.15 -12.54
CA ALA A 17 -25.21 -57.16 -11.89
C ALA A 17 -23.83 -57.72 -11.63
N LEU A 18 -22.77 -56.95 -11.97
CA LEU A 18 -21.48 -57.04 -11.31
C LEU A 18 -20.97 -55.63 -11.03
N ALA A 19 -21.07 -55.26 -9.75
CA ALA A 19 -20.42 -54.11 -9.18
C ALA A 19 -18.92 -54.38 -9.09
N ALA A 20 -18.10 -53.70 -9.95
CA ALA A 20 -16.66 -53.62 -9.76
C ALA A 20 -16.33 -52.15 -9.46
N GLY A 21 -15.97 -51.92 -8.18
CA GLY A 21 -15.55 -50.61 -7.70
C GLY A 21 -14.26 -50.15 -8.38
N LEU A 22 -14.33 -49.06 -9.09
CA LEU A 22 -13.20 -48.25 -9.47
C LEU A 22 -12.99 -47.20 -8.37
N ALA A 23 -12.10 -47.52 -7.44
CA ALA A 23 -11.51 -46.52 -6.54
C ALA A 23 -10.58 -45.63 -7.39
N ALA A 24 -11.15 -44.57 -7.97
CA ALA A 24 -10.35 -43.48 -8.50
C ALA A 24 -9.80 -42.69 -7.31
N CYS A 25 -8.52 -42.89 -6.96
CA CYS A 25 -7.78 -41.97 -6.15
C CYS A 25 -7.67 -40.64 -6.89
N SER A 26 -8.65 -39.77 -6.67
CA SER A 26 -8.50 -38.37 -6.97
C SER A 26 -7.50 -37.78 -5.95
N LEU A 27 -6.28 -37.55 -6.42
CA LEU A 27 -5.39 -36.58 -5.78
C LEU A 27 -6.00 -35.20 -6.03
N SER A 28 -7.05 -34.85 -5.30
CA SER A 28 -7.47 -33.48 -5.14
C SER A 28 -6.51 -32.88 -4.13
N GLY A 29 -5.61 -32.02 -4.58
CA GLY A 29 -5.07 -30.98 -3.71
C GLY A 29 -6.31 -30.25 -3.17
N GLY A 30 -6.58 -30.43 -1.86
CA GLY A 30 -7.74 -29.84 -1.21
C GLY A 30 -7.54 -28.34 -1.11
N THR A 31 -8.11 -27.58 -2.04
CA THR A 31 -8.55 -26.23 -1.74
C THR A 31 -9.69 -26.37 -0.77
N THR A 32 -9.46 -26.01 0.48
CA THR A 32 -10.51 -25.93 1.49
C THR A 32 -11.55 -24.96 0.94
N ALA A 33 -12.76 -25.44 0.65
CA ALA A 33 -13.82 -24.58 0.16
C ALA A 33 -14.16 -23.58 1.23
N ALA A 34 -14.12 -22.28 0.94
CA ALA A 34 -14.49 -21.23 1.85
C ALA A 34 -15.95 -21.44 2.32
N THR A 35 -16.15 -21.68 3.60
CA THR A 35 -17.47 -21.93 4.20
C THR A 35 -18.11 -20.64 4.73
N GLY A 36 -17.31 -19.60 4.99
CA GLY A 36 -17.72 -18.28 5.49
C GLY A 36 -18.08 -17.29 4.38
N GLY A 37 -17.85 -17.64 3.12
CA GLY A 37 -18.04 -16.72 1.98
C GLY A 37 -16.79 -15.97 1.59
N THR A 38 -16.96 -14.91 0.80
CA THR A 38 -15.86 -14.05 0.34
C THR A 38 -15.85 -12.75 1.12
N VAL A 39 -14.65 -12.29 1.49
CA VAL A 39 -14.36 -10.94 1.98
C VAL A 39 -13.61 -10.19 0.89
N ILE A 40 -14.11 -9.04 0.51
CA ILE A 40 -13.41 -8.17 -0.45
C ILE A 40 -12.60 -7.15 0.35
N LEU A 41 -11.26 -7.22 0.23
CA LEU A 41 -10.33 -6.24 0.79
C LEU A 41 -9.99 -5.21 -0.28
N VAL A 42 -10.32 -3.95 -0.02
CA VAL A 42 -9.94 -2.83 -0.87
C VAL A 42 -8.62 -2.26 -0.36
N THR A 43 -7.61 -2.17 -1.25
CA THR A 43 -6.25 -1.78 -0.86
C THR A 43 -5.70 -0.70 -1.78
N HIS A 44 -4.61 -0.04 -1.39
CA HIS A 44 -3.76 0.66 -2.36
C HIS A 44 -3.06 -0.35 -3.29
N ASP A 45 -2.54 0.11 -4.40
CA ASP A 45 -2.00 -0.75 -5.47
C ASP A 45 -0.62 -1.36 -5.17
N SER A 46 0.06 -0.86 -4.13
CA SER A 46 1.33 -1.42 -3.64
C SER A 46 1.16 -2.48 -2.56
N PHE A 47 -0.09 -2.85 -2.18
CA PHE A 47 -0.34 -3.88 -1.18
C PHE A 47 0.17 -5.24 -1.67
N ALA A 48 1.00 -5.87 -0.87
CA ALA A 48 1.52 -7.21 -1.11
C ALA A 48 1.67 -7.98 0.20
N LEU A 49 1.38 -9.27 0.17
CA LEU A 49 1.73 -10.22 1.21
C LEU A 49 2.35 -11.46 0.53
N SER A 50 3.25 -12.12 1.24
CA SER A 50 3.85 -13.37 0.75
C SER A 50 2.82 -14.44 0.43
N ASP A 51 3.10 -15.24 -0.58
CA ASP A 51 2.26 -16.36 -1.00
C ASP A 51 1.88 -17.26 0.18
N GLY A 52 0.61 -17.62 0.28
CA GLY A 52 0.08 -18.51 1.31
C GLY A 52 -0.47 -17.80 2.55
N LEU A 53 -0.21 -16.51 2.78
CA LEU A 53 -0.75 -15.81 3.96
C LEU A 53 -2.28 -15.63 3.88
N LEU A 54 -2.81 -15.18 2.75
CA LEU A 54 -4.25 -15.07 2.57
C LEU A 54 -4.95 -16.43 2.49
N GLU A 55 -4.27 -17.45 2.00
CA GLU A 55 -4.72 -18.84 2.05
C GLU A 55 -4.80 -19.33 3.50
N SER A 56 -3.81 -19.00 4.34
CA SER A 56 -3.83 -19.36 5.77
C SER A 56 -4.99 -18.70 6.52
N PHE A 57 -5.33 -17.46 6.19
CA PHE A 57 -6.55 -16.81 6.68
C PHE A 57 -7.79 -17.61 6.29
N THR A 58 -7.88 -18.04 5.04
CA THR A 58 -9.01 -18.85 4.56
C THR A 58 -9.10 -20.18 5.30
N GLU A 59 -7.98 -20.85 5.56
CA GLU A 59 -7.93 -22.11 6.30
C GLU A 59 -8.36 -21.95 7.76
N GLN A 60 -7.98 -20.84 8.40
CA GLN A 60 -8.29 -20.57 9.80
C GLN A 60 -9.73 -20.14 10.01
N THR A 61 -10.29 -19.35 9.10
CA THR A 61 -11.58 -18.67 9.30
C THR A 61 -12.71 -19.19 8.42
N GLY A 62 -12.39 -19.83 7.30
CA GLY A 62 -13.33 -20.22 6.27
C GLY A 62 -13.77 -19.10 5.34
N TYR A 63 -13.21 -17.88 5.46
CA TYR A 63 -13.46 -16.77 4.54
C TYR A 63 -12.39 -16.74 3.44
N ALA A 64 -12.80 -16.65 2.18
CA ALA A 64 -11.88 -16.38 1.07
C ALA A 64 -11.66 -14.88 0.92
N VAL A 65 -10.44 -14.45 0.60
CA VAL A 65 -10.14 -13.02 0.35
C VAL A 65 -10.07 -12.74 -1.14
N LYS A 66 -10.65 -11.61 -1.55
CA LYS A 66 -10.49 -11.04 -2.88
C LYS A 66 -9.98 -9.61 -2.74
N LEU A 67 -8.92 -9.28 -3.48
CA LEU A 67 -8.33 -7.95 -3.48
C LEU A 67 -8.96 -7.06 -4.57
N VAL A 68 -9.12 -5.78 -4.25
CA VAL A 68 -9.50 -4.71 -5.19
C VAL A 68 -8.58 -3.52 -4.91
N ALA A 69 -7.76 -3.12 -5.88
CA ALA A 69 -6.80 -2.05 -5.75
C ALA A 69 -7.12 -0.93 -6.76
N PRO A 70 -7.79 0.15 -6.35
CA PRO A 70 -8.19 1.23 -7.25
C PRO A 70 -7.07 2.25 -7.56
N GLY A 71 -5.92 2.15 -6.92
CA GLY A 71 -4.77 3.04 -7.06
C GLY A 71 -4.05 3.25 -5.73
N ASP A 72 -3.16 4.25 -5.66
CA ASP A 72 -2.43 4.63 -4.44
C ASP A 72 -3.39 5.18 -3.36
N GLY A 73 -2.93 5.40 -2.13
CA GLY A 73 -3.74 5.66 -0.93
C GLY A 73 -4.75 6.80 -1.07
N GLY A 74 -4.38 7.91 -1.72
CA GLY A 74 -5.31 9.00 -1.99
C GLY A 74 -6.42 8.62 -2.98
N ALA A 75 -6.07 7.88 -4.04
CA ALA A 75 -7.02 7.35 -5.01
C ALA A 75 -7.96 6.34 -4.35
N LEU A 76 -7.42 5.46 -3.48
CA LEU A 76 -8.19 4.53 -2.67
C LEU A 76 -9.28 5.25 -1.87
N VAL A 77 -8.91 6.25 -1.05
CA VAL A 77 -9.88 6.98 -0.22
C VAL A 77 -10.90 7.73 -1.07
N ASN A 78 -10.48 8.34 -2.19
CA ASN A 78 -11.40 8.99 -3.12
C ASN A 78 -12.44 7.99 -3.68
N GLN A 79 -12.02 6.78 -4.05
CA GLN A 79 -12.93 5.74 -4.55
C GLN A 79 -13.89 5.25 -3.47
N LEU A 80 -13.44 5.05 -2.22
CA LEU A 80 -14.32 4.68 -1.11
C LEU A 80 -15.42 5.72 -0.91
N ILE A 81 -15.09 7.01 -0.97
CA ILE A 81 -16.06 8.10 -0.82
C ILE A 81 -17.06 8.13 -1.98
N LEU A 82 -16.57 8.03 -3.21
CA LEU A 82 -17.43 8.02 -4.39
C LEU A 82 -18.41 6.85 -4.43
N THR A 83 -18.06 5.74 -3.81
CA THR A 83 -18.85 4.49 -3.82
C THR A 83 -19.52 4.18 -2.49
N LYS A 84 -19.57 5.13 -1.54
CA LYS A 84 -20.06 4.88 -0.17
C LYS A 84 -21.46 4.32 -0.07
N ASP A 85 -22.36 4.64 -1.03
CA ASP A 85 -23.71 4.11 -1.09
C ASP A 85 -23.79 2.67 -1.66
N SER A 86 -22.67 2.19 -2.25
CA SER A 86 -22.51 0.83 -2.76
C SER A 86 -21.02 0.45 -2.64
N PRO A 87 -20.56 0.06 -1.44
CA PRO A 87 -19.16 -0.11 -1.14
C PRO A 87 -18.45 -1.09 -2.08
N LEU A 88 -17.21 -0.79 -2.44
CA LEU A 88 -16.39 -1.65 -3.31
C LEU A 88 -16.00 -2.97 -2.66
N GLY A 89 -16.08 -3.06 -1.33
CA GLY A 89 -15.67 -4.22 -0.58
C GLY A 89 -16.22 -4.25 0.84
N ASP A 90 -15.61 -5.10 1.65
CA ASP A 90 -16.00 -5.34 3.03
C ASP A 90 -15.03 -4.74 4.03
N ALA A 91 -13.74 -4.80 3.72
CA ALA A 91 -12.66 -4.21 4.49
C ALA A 91 -11.79 -3.31 3.62
N VAL A 92 -11.05 -2.44 4.25
CA VAL A 92 -10.03 -1.59 3.62
C VAL A 92 -8.70 -1.74 4.34
N TYR A 93 -7.58 -1.65 3.61
CA TYR A 93 -6.23 -1.48 4.12
C TYR A 93 -5.52 -0.39 3.31
N GLY A 94 -4.67 0.44 3.99
CA GLY A 94 -3.88 1.48 3.36
C GLY A 94 -4.51 2.87 3.40
N ILE A 95 -5.45 3.10 4.32
CA ILE A 95 -5.80 4.46 4.76
C ILE A 95 -4.70 4.90 5.72
N ASP A 96 -4.01 6.00 5.44
CA ASP A 96 -2.98 6.51 6.33
C ASP A 96 -3.47 7.65 7.26
N ASN A 97 -2.62 8.05 8.19
CA ASN A 97 -2.89 9.11 9.15
C ASN A 97 -3.17 10.48 8.52
N THR A 98 -2.86 10.70 7.24
CA THR A 98 -3.16 11.95 6.52
C THR A 98 -4.56 11.94 5.90
N PHE A 99 -5.12 10.75 5.65
CA PHE A 99 -6.46 10.55 5.08
C PHE A 99 -7.50 10.02 6.08
N SER A 100 -7.09 9.53 7.25
CA SER A 100 -7.98 8.87 8.22
C SER A 100 -9.18 9.73 8.64
N SER A 101 -8.94 11.00 8.98
CA SER A 101 -10.02 11.93 9.37
C SER A 101 -11.07 12.09 8.26
N ARG A 102 -10.64 12.20 7.00
CA ARG A 102 -11.56 12.29 5.86
C ARG A 102 -12.40 11.03 5.68
N ALA A 103 -11.80 9.85 5.84
CA ALA A 103 -12.54 8.60 5.71
C ALA A 103 -13.62 8.48 6.80
N VAL A 104 -13.33 8.92 8.03
CA VAL A 104 -14.31 8.96 9.13
C VAL A 104 -15.40 10.00 8.86
N ASP A 105 -15.04 11.23 8.51
CA ASP A 105 -15.98 12.34 8.29
C ASP A 105 -16.95 12.05 7.14
N GLU A 106 -16.49 11.37 6.09
CA GLU A 106 -17.33 10.97 4.96
C GLU A 106 -18.19 9.73 5.24
N GLY A 107 -17.99 9.08 6.38
CA GLY A 107 -18.81 7.95 6.84
C GLY A 107 -18.60 6.67 6.01
N VAL A 108 -17.41 6.46 5.45
CA VAL A 108 -17.10 5.25 4.67
C VAL A 108 -16.71 4.06 5.53
N LEU A 109 -16.50 4.26 6.83
CA LEU A 109 -16.05 3.26 7.79
C LEU A 109 -17.14 2.89 8.77
N ALA A 110 -17.26 1.61 9.11
CA ALA A 110 -18.01 1.12 10.26
C ALA A 110 -17.18 1.27 11.53
N ALA A 111 -17.86 1.43 12.67
CA ALA A 111 -17.17 1.46 13.96
C ALA A 111 -16.63 0.06 14.28
N TYR A 112 -15.33 -0.11 14.12
CA TYR A 112 -14.58 -1.31 14.50
C TYR A 112 -13.09 -1.00 14.64
N THR A 113 -12.53 -1.40 15.78
CA THR A 113 -11.08 -1.48 16.01
C THR A 113 -10.80 -2.90 16.51
N SER A 114 -9.74 -3.52 16.03
CA SER A 114 -9.34 -4.86 16.48
C SER A 114 -9.14 -4.89 18.01
N PRO A 115 -9.57 -5.95 18.71
CA PRO A 115 -9.25 -6.13 20.12
C PRO A 115 -7.73 -6.31 20.36
N ASP A 116 -6.97 -6.67 19.32
CA ASP A 116 -5.52 -6.85 19.35
C ASP A 116 -4.76 -5.57 18.92
N ALA A 117 -5.47 -4.44 18.73
CA ALA A 117 -4.87 -3.16 18.36
C ALA A 117 -3.78 -2.73 19.35
N VAL A 118 -2.65 -2.26 18.85
CA VAL A 118 -1.52 -1.85 19.66
C VAL A 118 -1.86 -0.63 20.50
N ALA A 119 -1.65 -0.72 21.81
CA ALA A 119 -1.99 0.35 22.74
C ALA A 119 -1.21 1.65 22.44
N GLY A 120 -1.93 2.76 22.39
CA GLY A 120 -1.34 4.06 22.14
C GLY A 120 -1.29 4.48 20.68
N MET A 121 -1.61 3.58 19.74
CA MET A 121 -1.82 3.96 18.34
C MET A 121 -3.19 4.64 18.19
N ASP A 122 -3.27 5.63 17.28
CA ASP A 122 -4.54 6.28 16.95
C ASP A 122 -5.47 5.27 16.29
N THR A 123 -6.74 5.34 16.62
CA THR A 123 -7.80 4.46 16.10
C THR A 123 -8.84 5.21 15.27
N ALA A 124 -8.62 6.48 14.98
CA ALA A 124 -9.58 7.33 14.29
C ALA A 124 -11.00 7.19 14.90
N ASP A 125 -11.12 7.49 16.17
CA ASP A 125 -12.35 7.39 16.95
C ASP A 125 -13.01 6.00 16.96
N GLY A 126 -12.21 4.95 16.90
CA GLY A 126 -12.69 3.55 16.96
C GLY A 126 -13.18 2.99 15.62
N HIS A 127 -12.70 3.55 14.51
CA HIS A 127 -13.06 3.09 13.15
C HIS A 127 -11.93 2.35 12.44
N LEU A 128 -10.68 2.53 12.91
CA LEU A 128 -9.49 2.00 12.26
C LEU A 128 -8.60 1.26 13.24
N THR A 129 -7.76 0.39 12.69
CA THR A 129 -6.71 -0.35 13.39
C THR A 129 -5.39 -0.10 12.68
N ALA A 130 -4.38 0.40 13.38
CA ALA A 130 -3.03 0.56 12.83
C ALA A 130 -2.42 -0.81 12.54
N ILE A 131 -1.88 -0.99 11.34
CA ILE A 131 -1.30 -2.27 10.87
C ILE A 131 0.20 -2.16 10.70
N ASP A 132 0.68 -1.04 10.16
CA ASP A 132 2.09 -0.77 9.97
C ASP A 132 2.39 0.72 10.04
N GLN A 133 3.69 1.05 10.02
CA GLN A 133 4.17 2.42 10.03
C GLN A 133 5.48 2.54 9.25
N GLY A 134 5.80 3.75 8.84
CA GLY A 134 7.05 4.08 8.18
C GLY A 134 7.31 5.58 8.25
N ASP A 135 8.43 6.01 7.68
CA ASP A 135 8.68 7.42 7.45
C ASP A 135 8.77 7.65 5.95
N VAL A 136 7.90 8.52 5.43
CA VAL A 136 8.01 9.01 4.07
C VAL A 136 9.16 9.99 4.01
N CYS A 137 10.18 9.69 3.20
CA CYS A 137 11.40 10.48 3.05
C CYS A 137 11.76 10.63 1.57
N LEU A 138 12.57 11.61 1.23
CA LEU A 138 13.30 11.56 -0.03
C LEU A 138 14.44 10.55 0.08
N ASN A 139 14.58 9.71 -0.94
CA ASN A 139 15.72 8.80 -1.10
C ASN A 139 16.64 9.29 -2.22
N VAL A 140 17.92 9.01 -2.09
CA VAL A 140 18.97 9.37 -3.06
C VAL A 140 19.70 8.13 -3.55
N ASP A 141 20.12 8.13 -4.81
CA ASP A 141 20.97 7.12 -5.42
C ASP A 141 22.44 7.50 -5.24
N HIS A 142 23.12 6.89 -4.26
CA HIS A 142 24.51 7.12 -3.96
C HIS A 142 25.44 6.92 -5.16
N GLN A 143 25.15 5.93 -6.02
CA GLN A 143 26.00 5.63 -7.17
C GLN A 143 25.88 6.71 -8.24
N TRP A 144 24.68 7.20 -8.48
CA TRP A 144 24.45 8.29 -9.43
C TRP A 144 25.18 9.56 -8.99
N PHE A 145 25.00 9.96 -7.71
CA PHE A 145 25.66 11.17 -7.18
C PHE A 145 27.18 11.07 -7.22
N ALA A 146 27.74 9.93 -6.81
CA ALA A 146 29.19 9.70 -6.88
C ALA A 146 29.73 9.73 -8.33
N ALA A 147 29.01 9.13 -9.28
CA ALA A 147 29.42 9.09 -10.68
C ALA A 147 29.38 10.46 -11.38
N ASN A 148 28.45 11.34 -10.96
CA ASN A 148 28.29 12.66 -11.56
C ASN A 148 29.04 13.77 -10.80
N GLY A 149 29.63 13.46 -9.63
CA GLY A 149 30.37 14.44 -8.82
C GLY A 149 29.50 15.55 -8.25
N VAL A 150 28.20 15.29 -8.06
CA VAL A 150 27.24 16.17 -7.41
C VAL A 150 27.12 15.74 -5.94
N ALA A 151 27.04 16.69 -5.01
CA ALA A 151 26.78 16.37 -3.60
C ALA A 151 25.32 15.90 -3.44
N GLU A 152 25.08 14.95 -2.56
CA GLU A 152 23.72 14.56 -2.21
C GLU A 152 23.03 15.66 -1.42
N PRO A 153 21.73 15.95 -1.66
CA PRO A 153 21.00 16.93 -0.88
C PRO A 153 20.76 16.42 0.54
N THR A 154 20.77 17.35 1.50
CA THR A 154 20.58 17.05 2.92
C THR A 154 19.39 17.80 3.53
N THR A 155 18.84 18.78 2.83
CA THR A 155 17.74 19.63 3.27
C THR A 155 16.71 19.85 2.15
N PHE A 156 15.53 20.37 2.52
CA PHE A 156 14.54 20.80 1.55
C PHE A 156 15.03 21.95 0.66
N GLU A 157 15.75 22.93 1.26
CA GLU A 157 16.19 24.14 0.59
C GLU A 157 17.14 23.86 -0.57
N GLU A 158 17.97 22.84 -0.43
CA GLU A 158 18.94 22.48 -1.47
C GLU A 158 18.28 21.99 -2.76
N LEU A 159 17.08 21.37 -2.67
CA LEU A 159 16.37 20.80 -3.82
C LEU A 159 15.92 21.82 -4.87
N VAL A 160 15.89 23.11 -4.53
CA VAL A 160 15.60 24.19 -5.50
C VAL A 160 16.86 24.83 -6.09
N ASP A 161 18.05 24.36 -5.69
CA ASP A 161 19.30 24.79 -6.31
C ASP A 161 19.42 24.20 -7.73
N PRO A 162 19.91 24.97 -8.74
CA PRO A 162 20.13 24.47 -10.10
C PRO A 162 21.03 23.22 -10.21
N ALA A 163 21.83 22.90 -9.18
CA ALA A 163 22.60 21.65 -9.14
C ALA A 163 21.71 20.40 -9.15
N TYR A 164 20.45 20.52 -8.74
CA TYR A 164 19.46 19.44 -8.68
C TYR A 164 18.36 19.58 -9.74
N GLU A 165 18.60 20.40 -10.79
CA GLU A 165 17.68 20.54 -11.91
C GLU A 165 17.41 19.18 -12.58
N ASP A 166 16.11 18.85 -12.77
CA ASP A 166 15.65 17.58 -13.34
C ASP A 166 16.01 16.30 -12.56
N LEU A 167 16.38 16.38 -11.27
CA LEU A 167 16.80 15.20 -10.50
C LEU A 167 15.73 14.61 -9.59
N LEU A 168 14.69 15.35 -9.23
CA LEU A 168 13.68 14.96 -8.25
C LEU A 168 12.42 14.41 -8.92
N VAL A 169 11.91 13.28 -8.41
CA VAL A 169 10.55 12.79 -8.66
C VAL A 169 9.79 12.62 -7.34
N VAL A 170 8.57 13.13 -7.31
CA VAL A 170 7.61 12.97 -6.21
C VAL A 170 6.26 12.47 -6.73
N THR A 171 5.38 12.08 -5.83
CA THR A 171 4.04 11.65 -6.19
C THR A 171 3.01 12.75 -5.98
N ASN A 172 1.88 12.66 -6.67
CA ASN A 172 0.79 13.62 -6.64
C ASN A 172 0.08 13.60 -5.25
N PRO A 173 0.05 14.71 -4.51
CA PRO A 173 -0.58 14.77 -3.18
C PRO A 173 -2.09 14.45 -3.17
N ALA A 174 -2.77 14.56 -4.29
CA ALA A 174 -4.21 14.29 -4.37
C ALA A 174 -4.53 12.79 -4.53
N THR A 175 -3.58 12.00 -5.03
CA THR A 175 -3.78 10.58 -5.39
C THR A 175 -2.91 9.62 -4.59
N SER A 176 -1.80 10.10 -4.00
CA SER A 176 -0.77 9.30 -3.34
C SER A 176 -0.59 9.70 -1.87
N SER A 177 -0.49 8.72 -0.98
CA SER A 177 -0.16 8.92 0.44
C SER A 177 1.20 9.57 0.64
N PRO A 178 2.32 9.05 0.08
CA PRO A 178 3.61 9.74 0.16
C PRO A 178 3.57 11.18 -0.38
N GLY A 179 2.84 11.40 -1.47
CA GLY A 179 2.69 12.74 -2.06
C GLY A 179 2.03 13.73 -1.09
N LEU A 180 0.95 13.33 -0.43
CA LEU A 180 0.31 14.18 0.56
C LEU A 180 1.21 14.38 1.79
N ALA A 181 1.89 13.34 2.27
CA ALA A 181 2.84 13.45 3.37
C ALA A 181 3.95 14.47 3.05
N PHE A 182 4.51 14.44 1.84
CA PHE A 182 5.53 15.40 1.41
C PHE A 182 4.99 16.84 1.30
N LEU A 183 3.79 17.03 0.75
CA LEU A 183 3.15 18.35 0.74
C LEU A 183 3.01 18.89 2.17
N LEU A 184 2.49 18.08 3.08
CA LEU A 184 2.29 18.43 4.47
C LEU A 184 3.62 18.72 5.17
N ALA A 185 4.68 17.94 4.89
CA ALA A 185 6.02 18.20 5.39
C ALA A 185 6.53 19.58 4.99
N THR A 186 6.35 19.94 3.71
CA THR A 186 6.75 21.26 3.23
C THR A 186 5.95 22.40 3.86
N ILE A 187 4.65 22.19 4.13
CA ILE A 187 3.81 23.13 4.87
C ILE A 187 4.32 23.28 6.32
N GLY A 188 4.62 22.17 6.98
CA GLY A 188 5.17 22.19 8.34
C GLY A 188 6.52 22.88 8.42
N HIS A 189 7.40 22.65 7.44
CA HIS A 189 8.75 23.20 7.41
C HIS A 189 8.80 24.69 7.02
N PHE A 190 8.11 25.07 5.93
CA PHE A 190 8.16 26.44 5.40
C PHE A 190 7.04 27.35 5.93
N GLY A 191 6.07 26.81 6.67
CA GLY A 191 4.90 27.51 7.16
C GLY A 191 3.87 27.83 6.07
N GLU A 192 2.70 28.35 6.49
CA GLU A 192 1.51 28.57 5.66
C GLU A 192 1.73 29.46 4.42
N THR A 193 2.75 30.30 4.41
CA THR A 193 3.00 31.24 3.32
C THR A 193 4.28 30.95 2.53
N GLY A 194 5.11 30.02 3.00
CA GLY A 194 6.41 29.71 2.39
C GLY A 194 6.39 28.50 1.44
N TRP A 195 5.56 27.54 1.75
CA TRP A 195 5.52 26.27 1.01
C TRP A 195 5.14 26.43 -0.47
N GLN A 196 4.24 27.37 -0.82
CA GLN A 196 3.84 27.60 -2.21
C GLN A 196 5.02 28.10 -3.06
N GLU A 197 5.87 28.99 -2.50
CA GLU A 197 7.06 29.46 -3.23
C GLU A 197 8.12 28.36 -3.33
N TYR A 198 8.26 27.52 -2.33
CA TYR A 198 9.12 26.35 -2.38
C TYR A 198 8.69 25.39 -3.52
N TRP A 199 7.39 25.05 -3.61
CA TRP A 199 6.87 24.21 -4.69
C TRP A 199 7.03 24.83 -6.08
N ARG A 200 6.85 26.16 -6.20
CA ARG A 200 7.19 26.86 -7.46
C ARG A 200 8.67 26.75 -7.78
N GLY A 201 9.52 26.77 -6.76
CA GLY A 201 10.96 26.51 -6.90
C GLY A 201 11.25 25.12 -7.44
N LEU A 202 10.65 24.08 -6.86
CA LEU A 202 10.76 22.69 -7.34
C LEU A 202 10.27 22.54 -8.78
N LEU A 203 9.12 23.12 -9.13
CA LEU A 203 8.57 23.07 -10.48
C LEU A 203 9.50 23.76 -11.49
N ARG A 204 10.07 24.92 -11.15
CA ARG A 204 11.07 25.61 -11.99
C ARG A 204 12.35 24.79 -12.12
N ASN A 205 12.67 23.98 -11.12
CA ASN A 205 13.84 23.08 -11.10
C ASN A 205 13.57 21.72 -11.73
N GLY A 206 12.47 21.58 -12.53
CA GLY A 206 12.19 20.38 -13.30
C GLY A 206 11.65 19.21 -12.50
N LEU A 207 10.94 19.49 -11.38
CA LEU A 207 10.25 18.45 -10.60
C LEU A 207 9.37 17.57 -11.49
N LEU A 208 9.55 16.25 -11.41
CA LEU A 208 8.63 15.27 -11.98
C LEU A 208 7.59 14.87 -10.94
N ILE A 209 6.32 14.81 -11.33
CA ILE A 209 5.21 14.37 -10.48
C ILE A 209 4.54 13.17 -11.14
N THR A 210 4.45 12.04 -10.44
CA THR A 210 3.75 10.82 -10.86
C THR A 210 2.44 10.66 -10.09
N GLU A 211 1.52 9.84 -10.59
CA GLU A 211 0.22 9.63 -9.91
C GLU A 211 0.32 8.73 -8.66
N GLY A 212 1.32 7.85 -8.59
CA GLY A 212 1.51 6.93 -7.49
C GLY A 212 2.97 6.56 -7.26
N TRP A 213 3.21 5.90 -6.12
CA TRP A 213 4.54 5.53 -5.66
C TRP A 213 5.23 4.52 -6.58
N SER A 214 4.50 3.52 -7.09
CA SER A 214 5.08 2.48 -7.94
C SER A 214 5.75 3.04 -9.20
N ASP A 215 5.12 4.05 -9.85
CA ASP A 215 5.71 4.72 -11.01
C ASP A 215 6.95 5.54 -10.61
N ALA A 216 6.87 6.32 -9.53
CA ALA A 216 8.02 7.09 -9.04
C ALA A 216 9.23 6.20 -8.74
N TYR A 217 9.00 5.10 -8.01
CA TYR A 217 10.07 4.26 -7.48
C TYR A 217 10.62 3.26 -8.50
N TYR A 218 9.75 2.55 -9.22
CA TYR A 218 10.18 1.48 -10.12
C TYR A 218 10.39 1.93 -11.58
N VAL A 219 9.88 3.10 -11.99
CA VAL A 219 10.04 3.59 -13.37
C VAL A 219 10.99 4.78 -13.44
N ASP A 220 10.83 5.78 -12.57
CA ASP A 220 11.55 7.05 -12.69
C ASP A 220 12.82 7.14 -11.83
N PHE A 221 12.89 6.42 -10.71
CA PHE A 221 14.06 6.42 -9.83
C PHE A 221 15.22 5.60 -10.40
N SER A 222 16.45 6.13 -10.30
CA SER A 222 17.64 5.45 -10.80
C SER A 222 18.20 4.39 -9.85
N GLY A 223 17.92 4.50 -8.55
CA GLY A 223 18.46 3.65 -7.50
C GLY A 223 17.73 2.33 -7.30
N SER A 224 16.57 2.13 -7.97
CA SER A 224 15.78 0.90 -7.93
C SER A 224 15.98 0.05 -9.19
N GLU A 225 15.25 -1.07 -9.28
CA GLU A 225 15.31 -2.01 -10.41
C GLU A 225 15.02 -1.36 -11.79
N GLY A 226 14.17 -0.31 -11.83
CA GLY A 226 13.78 0.36 -13.07
C GLY A 226 14.88 1.17 -13.73
N ALA A 227 15.92 1.55 -12.98
CA ALA A 227 17.04 2.37 -13.46
C ALA A 227 16.58 3.61 -14.25
N GLY A 228 15.59 4.32 -13.70
CA GLY A 228 15.05 5.54 -14.29
C GLY A 228 16.04 6.71 -14.29
N PRO A 229 15.64 7.88 -14.81
CA PRO A 229 16.55 9.01 -14.95
C PRO A 229 16.71 9.87 -13.70
N ARG A 230 15.90 9.67 -12.65
CA ARG A 230 15.82 10.55 -11.47
C ARG A 230 16.58 9.96 -10.27
N PRO A 231 17.66 10.57 -9.79
CA PRO A 231 18.43 10.04 -8.64
C PRO A 231 17.86 10.45 -7.28
N ILE A 232 16.79 11.21 -7.23
CA ILE A 232 16.09 11.59 -6.00
C ILE A 232 14.62 11.23 -6.16
N VAL A 233 14.08 10.42 -5.22
CA VAL A 233 12.69 9.96 -5.25
C VAL A 233 12.03 10.15 -3.90
N LEU A 234 10.73 10.46 -3.91
CA LEU A 234 9.91 10.38 -2.72
C LEU A 234 9.53 8.93 -2.45
N SER A 235 10.00 8.37 -1.34
CA SER A 235 9.75 6.99 -0.94
C SER A 235 9.74 6.86 0.60
N TYR A 236 10.27 5.76 1.13
CA TYR A 236 10.26 5.47 2.55
C TYR A 236 11.67 5.34 3.14
N SER A 237 11.82 5.58 4.45
CA SER A 237 13.09 5.37 5.16
C SER A 237 13.56 3.93 5.10
N SER A 238 12.67 3.00 4.85
CA SER A 238 12.92 1.57 4.70
C SER A 238 13.46 1.15 3.33
N SER A 239 13.24 1.94 2.29
CA SER A 239 13.65 1.60 0.92
C SER A 239 15.13 1.25 0.77
N PRO A 240 16.08 1.87 1.49
CA PRO A 240 17.50 1.49 1.39
C PRO A 240 17.77 0.03 1.77
N ALA A 241 16.97 -0.60 2.64
CA ALA A 241 17.13 -2.01 2.99
C ALA A 241 16.77 -2.97 1.83
N ALA A 242 15.97 -2.52 0.86
CA ALA A 242 15.64 -3.27 -0.35
C ALA A 242 16.72 -3.14 -1.44
N GLU A 243 17.55 -2.09 -1.37
CA GLU A 243 18.55 -1.76 -2.37
C GLU A 243 20.00 -2.10 -1.89
N VAL A 244 20.13 -3.14 -1.08
CA VAL A 244 21.45 -3.61 -0.59
C VAL A 244 22.09 -4.50 -1.65
N GLY A 245 23.33 -4.14 -2.02
CA GLY A 245 24.13 -4.91 -2.97
C GLY A 245 24.67 -6.22 -2.39
N ASP A 246 25.25 -7.05 -3.25
CA ASP A 246 25.92 -8.31 -2.84
C ASP A 246 27.10 -8.09 -1.87
N ASP A 247 27.62 -6.88 -1.83
CA ASP A 247 28.70 -6.43 -0.92
C ASP A 247 28.17 -6.00 0.46
N GLY A 248 26.86 -6.06 0.67
CA GLY A 248 26.19 -5.66 1.93
C GLY A 248 26.03 -4.14 2.09
N VAL A 249 26.28 -3.35 1.04
CA VAL A 249 26.16 -1.89 1.09
C VAL A 249 24.84 -1.45 0.47
N ALA A 250 24.10 -0.57 1.15
CA ALA A 250 22.91 0.05 0.58
C ALA A 250 23.32 0.99 -0.57
N ARG A 251 22.61 0.88 -1.70
CA ARG A 251 22.85 1.71 -2.90
C ARG A 251 22.16 3.07 -2.79
N THR A 252 21.18 3.15 -1.91
CA THR A 252 20.37 4.35 -1.70
C THR A 252 20.42 4.77 -0.24
N GLY A 253 20.04 6.00 0.03
CA GLY A 253 19.99 6.56 1.38
C GLY A 253 18.86 7.57 1.54
N ASN A 254 18.61 7.98 2.78
CA ASN A 254 17.54 8.90 3.12
C ASN A 254 18.03 10.33 3.29
N VAL A 255 17.25 11.30 2.83
CA VAL A 255 17.38 12.70 3.22
C VAL A 255 16.56 12.91 4.49
N GLU A 256 17.17 12.62 5.65
CA GLU A 256 16.46 12.51 6.94
C GLU A 256 15.64 13.77 7.32
N ALA A 257 16.12 14.96 6.93
CA ALA A 257 15.41 16.21 7.19
C ALA A 257 14.04 16.30 6.51
N THR A 258 13.74 15.40 5.56
CA THR A 258 12.48 15.37 4.82
C THR A 258 11.51 14.30 5.31
N CYS A 259 11.88 13.52 6.32
CA CYS A 259 11.11 12.38 6.79
C CYS A 259 9.85 12.78 7.57
N VAL A 260 8.73 12.14 7.25
CA VAL A 260 7.41 12.34 7.89
C VAL A 260 6.87 11.00 8.35
N ARG A 261 6.43 10.88 9.60
CA ARG A 261 5.84 9.64 10.11
C ARG A 261 4.49 9.36 9.44
N GLN A 262 4.40 8.19 8.80
CA GLN A 262 3.17 7.61 8.26
C GLN A 262 2.78 6.38 9.08
N VAL A 263 1.47 6.24 9.34
CA VAL A 263 0.85 5.04 9.92
C VAL A 263 -0.25 4.62 8.98
N GLU A 264 -0.28 3.35 8.59
CA GLU A 264 -1.33 2.80 7.75
C GLU A 264 -2.30 1.96 8.56
N TYR A 265 -3.55 2.04 8.17
CA TYR A 265 -4.66 1.45 8.90
C TYR A 265 -5.47 0.50 8.04
N ALA A 266 -6.05 -0.51 8.71
CA ALA A 266 -7.16 -1.29 8.20
C ALA A 266 -8.46 -0.95 8.93
N GLY A 267 -9.59 -1.15 8.25
CA GLY A 267 -10.91 -0.91 8.81
C GLY A 267 -12.00 -1.71 8.10
N VAL A 268 -13.16 -1.74 8.71
CA VAL A 268 -14.39 -2.33 8.14
C VAL A 268 -15.14 -1.25 7.37
N LEU A 269 -15.56 -1.52 6.14
CA LEU A 269 -16.31 -0.56 5.34
C LEU A 269 -17.77 -0.47 5.80
N ALA A 270 -18.31 0.74 5.85
CA ALA A 270 -19.73 0.95 6.11
C ALA A 270 -20.56 0.30 5.00
N GLY A 271 -21.57 -0.50 5.36
CA GLY A 271 -22.38 -1.24 4.40
C GLY A 271 -21.71 -2.51 3.83
N ALA A 272 -20.65 -3.00 4.44
CA ALA A 272 -20.00 -4.27 4.09
C ALA A 272 -21.02 -5.41 3.97
N ALA A 273 -20.91 -6.21 2.91
CA ALA A 273 -21.76 -7.38 2.71
C ALA A 273 -21.39 -8.53 3.66
N ASN A 274 -20.11 -8.61 4.05
CA ASN A 274 -19.58 -9.61 4.99
C ASN A 274 -18.82 -8.94 6.15
N PRO A 275 -19.51 -8.22 7.06
CA PRO A 275 -18.83 -7.46 8.12
C PRO A 275 -18.08 -8.33 9.11
N GLU A 276 -18.54 -9.57 9.40
CA GLU A 276 -17.84 -10.46 10.33
C GLU A 276 -16.56 -11.02 9.71
N GLY A 277 -16.57 -11.32 8.40
CA GLY A 277 -15.36 -11.69 7.68
C GLY A 277 -14.37 -10.52 7.57
N ALA A 278 -14.87 -9.29 7.40
CA ALA A 278 -14.05 -8.07 7.37
C ALA A 278 -13.34 -7.83 8.71
N LYS A 279 -14.06 -7.97 9.85
CA LYS A 279 -13.45 -7.87 11.19
C LYS A 279 -12.36 -8.93 11.38
N ALA A 280 -12.67 -10.18 11.04
CA ALA A 280 -11.69 -11.28 11.15
C ALA A 280 -10.44 -11.00 10.29
N LEU A 281 -10.59 -10.36 9.13
CA LEU A 281 -9.47 -10.00 8.28
C LEU A 281 -8.64 -8.86 8.88
N VAL A 282 -9.28 -7.84 9.45
CA VAL A 282 -8.56 -6.76 10.17
C VAL A 282 -7.75 -7.33 11.34
N ASP A 283 -8.34 -8.27 12.12
CA ASP A 283 -7.63 -8.93 13.22
C ASP A 283 -6.45 -9.77 12.69
N PHE A 284 -6.64 -10.48 11.58
CA PHE A 284 -5.61 -11.30 10.97
C PHE A 284 -4.39 -10.48 10.50
N LEU A 285 -4.59 -9.25 10.05
CA LEU A 285 -3.48 -8.37 9.65
C LEU A 285 -2.55 -8.02 10.83
N LEU A 286 -3.00 -8.18 12.07
CA LEU A 286 -2.17 -8.04 13.28
C LEU A 286 -1.52 -9.35 13.73
N SER A 287 -1.76 -10.49 13.06
CA SER A 287 -1.11 -11.76 13.41
C SER A 287 0.41 -11.67 13.24
N ASP A 288 1.15 -12.39 14.08
CA ASP A 288 2.62 -12.47 14.02
C ASP A 288 3.13 -12.83 12.62
N ALA A 289 2.40 -13.69 11.90
CA ALA A 289 2.77 -14.10 10.55
C ALA A 289 2.70 -12.96 9.52
N VAL A 290 1.64 -12.16 9.57
CA VAL A 290 1.50 -10.97 8.69
C VAL A 290 2.47 -9.89 9.12
N GLN A 291 2.57 -9.61 10.40
CA GLN A 291 3.46 -8.56 10.91
C GLN A 291 4.93 -8.84 10.62
N ALA A 292 5.37 -10.09 10.69
CA ALA A 292 6.73 -10.50 10.29
C ALA A 292 6.97 -10.42 8.78
N ASP A 293 5.91 -10.50 7.96
CA ASP A 293 5.97 -10.42 6.50
C ASP A 293 6.04 -8.96 5.97
N ILE A 294 5.41 -8.04 6.69
CA ILE A 294 5.30 -6.62 6.29
C ILE A 294 6.64 -6.02 5.84
N PRO A 295 7.77 -6.17 6.54
CA PRO A 295 9.03 -5.58 6.09
C PRO A 295 9.47 -6.02 4.70
N GLY A 296 9.33 -7.31 4.41
CA GLY A 296 9.76 -7.88 3.13
C GLY A 296 8.81 -7.67 1.96
N SER A 297 7.52 -7.49 2.25
CA SER A 297 6.47 -7.43 1.22
C SER A 297 5.93 -6.02 1.00
N MET A 298 5.86 -5.21 2.07
CA MET A 298 5.25 -3.88 2.05
C MET A 298 6.26 -2.74 2.22
N TYR A 299 7.51 -3.05 2.56
CA TYR A 299 8.53 -2.06 2.91
C TYR A 299 8.12 -1.10 4.05
N MET A 300 7.27 -1.57 4.95
CA MET A 300 6.80 -0.85 6.13
C MET A 300 7.27 -1.53 7.41
N TYR A 301 7.28 -0.81 8.53
CA TYR A 301 7.57 -1.36 9.84
C TYR A 301 6.29 -1.95 10.44
N PRO A 302 6.34 -3.18 11.00
CA PRO A 302 5.23 -3.73 11.75
C PRO A 302 4.91 -2.87 12.97
N VAL A 303 3.65 -2.86 13.41
CA VAL A 303 3.26 -2.18 14.66
C VAL A 303 3.40 -3.08 15.88
N THR A 304 3.54 -4.39 15.70
CA THR A 304 3.76 -5.36 16.76
C THR A 304 5.25 -5.66 16.95
N ASP A 305 5.60 -6.27 18.08
CA ASP A 305 6.98 -6.62 18.44
C ASP A 305 7.37 -7.95 17.76
N VAL A 306 7.85 -7.86 16.53
CA VAL A 306 8.40 -8.98 15.76
C VAL A 306 9.84 -8.70 15.35
N ASP A 307 10.63 -9.76 15.13
CA ASP A 307 12.02 -9.63 14.67
C ASP A 307 12.09 -9.02 13.26
N LEU A 308 12.83 -7.92 13.13
CA LEU A 308 13.09 -7.30 11.83
C LEU A 308 14.22 -8.02 11.07
N PRO A 309 14.17 -8.08 9.73
CA PRO A 309 15.29 -8.58 8.92
C PRO A 309 16.59 -7.80 9.22
N ALA A 310 17.74 -8.47 9.18
CA ALA A 310 19.02 -7.86 9.52
C ALA A 310 19.35 -6.62 8.67
N ALA A 311 19.02 -6.64 7.38
CA ALA A 311 19.20 -5.50 6.48
C ALA A 311 18.37 -4.27 6.93
N TRP A 312 17.18 -4.50 7.52
CA TRP A 312 16.34 -3.43 8.05
C TRP A 312 16.95 -2.76 9.27
N VAL A 313 17.49 -3.56 10.18
CA VAL A 313 18.16 -3.04 11.39
C VAL A 313 19.38 -2.19 11.02
N GLU A 314 20.08 -2.54 9.94
CA GLU A 314 21.31 -1.86 9.51
C GLU A 314 21.04 -0.67 8.58
N HIS A 315 20.12 -0.81 7.62
CA HIS A 315 19.97 0.15 6.50
C HIS A 315 18.65 0.91 6.47
N ALA A 316 17.72 0.60 7.34
CA ALA A 316 16.39 1.21 7.34
C ALA A 316 15.95 1.68 8.74
N PRO A 317 16.74 2.45 9.50
CA PRO A 317 16.26 2.98 10.76
C PRO A 317 15.11 3.96 10.52
N LEU A 318 14.10 3.94 11.40
CA LEU A 318 13.12 5.02 11.45
C LEU A 318 13.82 6.34 11.77
N ALA A 319 13.36 7.44 11.21
CA ALA A 319 13.87 8.77 11.50
C ALA A 319 13.76 9.08 13.00
N ALA A 320 14.85 9.62 13.57
CA ALA A 320 14.89 9.92 15.00
C ALA A 320 13.94 11.07 15.39
N ASP A 321 13.74 12.02 14.50
CA ASP A 321 12.91 13.21 14.70
C ASP A 321 12.10 13.52 13.42
N PRO A 322 11.13 12.64 13.05
CA PRO A 322 10.34 12.84 11.85
C PRO A 322 9.44 14.08 12.01
N ILE A 323 9.20 14.76 10.91
CA ILE A 323 8.22 15.84 10.85
C ILE A 323 6.85 15.28 11.24
N THR A 324 6.20 15.91 12.21
CA THR A 324 4.85 15.56 12.62
C THR A 324 3.93 16.74 12.39
N LEU A 325 2.71 16.44 11.96
CA LEU A 325 1.68 17.44 11.74
C LEU A 325 0.52 17.20 12.69
N ASP A 326 -0.08 18.26 13.17
CA ASP A 326 -1.29 18.17 13.97
C ASP A 326 -2.44 17.57 13.13
N PRO A 327 -2.99 16.40 13.50
CA PRO A 327 -4.10 15.81 12.78
C PRO A 327 -5.32 16.72 12.63
N ALA A 328 -5.58 17.58 13.64
CA ALA A 328 -6.66 18.56 13.58
C ALA A 328 -6.40 19.64 12.51
N ALA A 329 -5.14 20.08 12.35
CA ALA A 329 -4.76 21.00 11.29
C ALA A 329 -4.89 20.36 9.91
N ILE A 330 -4.53 19.08 9.77
CA ILE A 330 -4.71 18.33 8.52
C ILE A 330 -6.20 18.24 8.19
N ALA A 331 -7.04 17.80 9.13
CA ALA A 331 -8.48 17.67 8.93
C ALA A 331 -9.12 19.00 8.48
N ALA A 332 -8.72 20.12 9.11
CA ALA A 332 -9.29 21.43 8.82
C ALA A 332 -8.85 22.03 7.48
N ASN A 333 -7.62 21.78 7.03
CA ASN A 333 -7.00 22.55 5.93
C ASN A 333 -6.63 21.73 4.71
N ARG A 334 -6.60 20.40 4.78
CA ARG A 334 -6.12 19.54 3.67
C ARG A 334 -6.75 19.86 2.32
N THR A 335 -8.07 20.05 2.27
CA THR A 335 -8.78 20.36 1.02
C THR A 335 -8.27 21.68 0.42
N ALA A 336 -8.14 22.73 1.23
CA ALA A 336 -7.64 24.01 0.78
C ALA A 336 -6.17 23.91 0.31
N TRP A 337 -5.32 23.20 1.05
CA TRP A 337 -3.93 22.99 0.67
C TRP A 337 -3.79 22.23 -0.67
N LEU A 338 -4.62 21.20 -0.89
CA LEU A 338 -4.64 20.48 -2.16
C LEU A 338 -5.12 21.35 -3.33
N GLU A 339 -6.15 22.19 -3.12
CA GLU A 339 -6.62 23.16 -4.13
C GLU A 339 -5.55 24.20 -4.46
N GLU A 340 -4.90 24.75 -3.43
CA GLU A 340 -3.79 25.70 -3.62
C GLU A 340 -2.60 25.06 -4.33
N TRP A 341 -2.23 23.81 -3.96
CA TRP A 341 -1.18 23.06 -4.63
C TRP A 341 -1.52 22.81 -6.10
N ALA A 342 -2.74 22.35 -6.40
CA ALA A 342 -3.18 22.12 -7.77
C ALA A 342 -3.12 23.40 -8.61
N ALA A 343 -3.43 24.56 -8.03
CA ALA A 343 -3.33 25.85 -8.69
C ALA A 343 -1.87 26.26 -9.03
N LEU A 344 -0.86 25.63 -8.42
CA LEU A 344 0.55 25.89 -8.78
C LEU A 344 0.95 25.20 -10.08
N LEU A 345 0.24 24.17 -10.48
CA LEU A 345 0.57 23.38 -11.68
C LEU A 345 0.06 24.04 -12.98
N GLY A 346 -0.88 24.99 -12.91
CA GLY A 346 -1.41 25.79 -14.03
C GLY A 346 -2.78 25.35 -14.49
#